data_c330b6f0449e2c1edd8bd0669fa5939b
#
_entry.id   c330b6f0449e2c1edd8bd0669fa5939b
#
_cell.length_a   1.000
_cell.length_b   1.000
_cell.length_c   1.000
_cell.angle_alpha   90.00
_cell.angle_beta   90.00
_cell.angle_gamma   90.00
#
_symmetry.space_group_name_H-M   'P 1'
#
loop_
_entity.id
_entity.type
_entity.pdbx_description
1 polymer ?
#
loop_
_entity_poly.entity_id
_entity_poly.type
_entity_poly.pdbx_seq_one_letter_code
_entity_poly.pdbx_strand_id
1 'polypeptide(L)'
;MKIKFKSNLVSSYAFIFLSVGVLTLSTTSCNLAPTYETPKVTTPSAYKSEQSEGTDQLWAKAEPKDTVDKGQWWKMYKDTGLNALEDQVKESNLTLIAADAKFRSSRALALQARASLFPVASLAGSVTRQGASKTYSSGGSYSSGSPYEQYSLPVDASYTLDLWGRVRNTVSASVYNAQASAADLQTAKLSIQAELANDYFGLKAVDEQRTIFDDTVSSYHQILTLTQTLVKAGIDSEEDLAIAQTQYDSVTAQAADLGIARTNYENAIAVLIGKSPSEFSLPRGSFDIQIPSLPAGLPSRLLERRADISAAERRVAAANAQLGVARSAYFPNLTLSANLGLQTSTAAKWFQTTSKLWSLGSELGGTVFDIGGLQGINDQAKAQYDEAVANYRLSVLTAFQSVEDNLNAIQVLSNETRLQQTTVLSAKHTLDLSLTRFKAGIDSSLHVSTAENTLLTARQAALQIKLRHIQASIALVVGLGGGWSVSDIPTRSDIVSSKPSL
;
A
#
# COMPACT_ATOMS: atom_id res chain seq x y z
N MET A 1 -39.88 -24.46 -71.02
CA MET A 1 -38.99 -23.30 -70.83
C MET A 1 -38.32 -23.44 -69.51
N LYS A 2 -37.11 -24.06 -69.45
CA LYS A 2 -36.39 -24.35 -68.19
C LYS A 2 -35.36 -23.21 -67.99
N ILE A 3 -35.59 -22.43 -66.98
CA ILE A 3 -34.68 -21.35 -66.54
C ILE A 3 -33.56 -21.98 -65.72
N LYS A 4 -32.33 -21.97 -66.20
CA LYS A 4 -31.09 -22.30 -65.46
C LYS A 4 -30.66 -21.04 -64.72
N PHE A 5 -30.93 -20.99 -63.45
CA PHE A 5 -30.32 -20.07 -62.52
C PHE A 5 -29.74 -20.91 -61.36
N LYS A 6 -28.47 -21.14 -61.31
CA LYS A 6 -27.70 -21.51 -60.14
C LYS A 6 -26.28 -21.98 -60.50
N SER A 7 -25.31 -21.09 -60.54
CA SER A 7 -23.92 -21.49 -60.31
C SER A 7 -22.94 -20.35 -59.88
N ASN A 8 -23.34 -19.10 -60.04
CA ASN A 8 -22.39 -18.01 -59.78
C ASN A 8 -22.40 -17.44 -58.34
N LEU A 9 -23.43 -17.71 -57.53
CA LEU A 9 -23.44 -17.21 -56.14
C LEU A 9 -22.59 -18.05 -55.18
N VAL A 10 -22.49 -19.37 -55.38
CA VAL A 10 -21.70 -20.26 -54.51
C VAL A 10 -20.21 -20.03 -54.64
N SER A 11 -19.75 -19.65 -55.85
CA SER A 11 -18.33 -19.36 -56.07
C SER A 11 -17.85 -18.07 -55.39
N SER A 12 -18.70 -17.02 -55.29
CA SER A 12 -18.35 -15.78 -54.62
C SER A 12 -18.25 -15.91 -53.10
N TYR A 13 -19.12 -16.70 -52.46
CA TYR A 13 -19.03 -16.96 -51.02
C TYR A 13 -17.84 -17.85 -50.66
N ALA A 14 -17.47 -18.82 -51.52
CA ALA A 14 -16.28 -19.64 -51.31
C ALA A 14 -14.98 -18.82 -51.36
N PHE A 15 -14.89 -17.81 -52.26
CA PHE A 15 -13.73 -16.90 -52.32
C PHE A 15 -13.66 -15.96 -51.09
N ILE A 16 -14.77 -15.49 -50.57
CA ILE A 16 -14.82 -14.65 -49.33
C ILE A 16 -14.44 -15.47 -48.12
N PHE A 17 -14.92 -16.70 -47.96
CA PHE A 17 -14.53 -17.60 -46.88
C PHE A 17 -13.07 -18.07 -46.99
N LEU A 18 -12.53 -18.26 -48.19
CA LEU A 18 -11.14 -18.65 -48.38
C LEU A 18 -10.18 -17.48 -48.09
N SER A 19 -10.54 -16.23 -48.42
CA SER A 19 -9.76 -15.03 -48.12
C SER A 19 -9.79 -14.68 -46.63
N VAL A 20 -10.88 -14.91 -45.92
CA VAL A 20 -10.99 -14.78 -44.46
C VAL A 20 -10.22 -15.90 -43.73
N GLY A 21 -10.24 -17.13 -44.26
CA GLY A 21 -9.50 -18.28 -43.73
C GLY A 21 -7.98 -18.18 -43.87
N VAL A 22 -7.47 -17.58 -44.93
CA VAL A 22 -6.02 -17.36 -45.14
C VAL A 22 -5.50 -16.20 -44.27
N LEU A 23 -6.34 -15.22 -43.92
CA LEU A 23 -5.95 -14.14 -42.98
C LEU A 23 -5.82 -14.61 -41.54
N THR A 24 -6.43 -15.76 -41.16
CA THR A 24 -6.36 -16.29 -39.81
C THR A 24 -5.14 -17.16 -39.50
N LEU A 25 -4.37 -17.59 -40.53
CA LEU A 25 -3.26 -18.53 -40.35
C LEU A 25 -1.86 -17.91 -40.25
N SER A 26 -1.71 -16.60 -40.28
CA SER A 26 -0.38 -15.97 -40.25
C SER A 26 -0.23 -14.80 -39.28
N THR A 27 -1.12 -14.63 -38.32
CA THR A 27 -0.94 -13.60 -37.27
C THR A 27 -0.13 -14.14 -36.07
N THR A 28 1.12 -14.54 -36.31
CA THR A 28 2.14 -14.32 -35.30
C THR A 28 2.32 -12.82 -35.15
N SER A 29 1.36 -12.19 -34.45
CA SER A 29 1.37 -10.75 -34.25
C SER A 29 2.67 -10.39 -33.51
N CYS A 30 3.51 -9.55 -34.13
CA CYS A 30 4.75 -9.07 -33.53
C CYS A 30 4.47 -8.32 -32.24
N ASN A 31 5.15 -8.69 -31.17
CA ASN A 31 5.15 -7.92 -29.95
C ASN A 31 6.43 -7.09 -29.90
N LEU A 32 6.31 -5.76 -29.89
CA LEU A 32 7.44 -4.83 -29.89
C LEU A 32 7.94 -4.49 -28.46
N ALA A 33 7.25 -4.96 -27.41
CA ALA A 33 7.77 -4.87 -26.06
C ALA A 33 9.01 -5.76 -25.91
N PRO A 34 10.06 -5.30 -25.22
CA PRO A 34 11.16 -6.17 -24.83
C PRO A 34 10.63 -7.33 -23.99
N THR A 35 11.26 -8.50 -24.10
CA THR A 35 10.98 -9.60 -23.17
C THR A 35 11.24 -9.10 -21.75
N TYR A 36 10.21 -9.20 -20.90
CA TYR A 36 10.34 -8.77 -19.53
C TYR A 36 11.20 -9.77 -18.73
N GLU A 37 12.22 -9.25 -18.09
CA GLU A 37 13.02 -9.96 -17.11
C GLU A 37 13.06 -9.12 -15.83
N THR A 38 12.89 -9.77 -14.67
CA THR A 38 13.00 -9.09 -13.37
C THR A 38 14.40 -8.50 -13.21
N PRO A 39 14.53 -7.20 -12.92
CA PRO A 39 15.85 -6.58 -12.77
C PRO A 39 16.67 -7.28 -11.68
N LYS A 40 17.92 -7.60 -12.00
CA LYS A 40 18.83 -8.24 -11.05
C LYS A 40 19.19 -7.27 -9.93
N VAL A 41 19.10 -7.76 -8.70
CA VAL A 41 19.56 -7.10 -7.48
C VAL A 41 20.52 -8.03 -6.76
N THR A 42 21.64 -7.50 -6.27
CA THR A 42 22.58 -8.27 -5.47
C THR A 42 21.99 -8.48 -4.09
N THR A 43 21.74 -9.74 -3.73
CA THR A 43 21.26 -10.13 -2.41
C THR A 43 22.44 -10.64 -1.57
N PRO A 44 22.62 -10.16 -0.33
CA PRO A 44 23.62 -10.70 0.58
C PRO A 44 23.28 -12.14 0.96
N SER A 45 24.30 -12.94 1.28
CA SER A 45 24.12 -14.35 1.68
C SER A 45 23.64 -14.51 3.12
N ALA A 46 23.92 -13.54 3.99
CA ALA A 46 23.54 -13.51 5.41
C ALA A 46 23.43 -12.05 5.88
N TYR A 47 22.72 -11.82 6.99
CA TYR A 47 22.67 -10.52 7.67
C TYR A 47 23.96 -10.27 8.46
N LYS A 48 24.34 -8.99 8.65
CA LYS A 48 25.52 -8.61 9.45
C LYS A 48 25.40 -9.06 10.90
N SER A 49 24.21 -8.98 11.46
CA SER A 49 23.90 -9.37 12.84
C SER A 49 24.08 -10.88 13.10
N GLU A 50 23.95 -11.74 12.07
CA GLU A 50 24.20 -13.20 12.19
C GLU A 50 25.70 -13.53 12.30
N GLN A 51 26.58 -12.61 11.89
CA GLN A 51 28.02 -12.83 11.92
C GLN A 51 28.66 -12.39 13.25
N SER A 52 27.89 -11.85 14.20
CA SER A 52 28.37 -11.38 15.50
C SER A 52 28.46 -12.53 16.48
N GLU A 53 29.64 -12.73 17.11
CA GLU A 53 29.85 -13.78 18.13
C GLU A 53 28.86 -13.60 19.29
N GLY A 54 28.12 -14.64 19.65
CA GLY A 54 27.17 -14.67 20.80
C GLY A 54 25.68 -14.58 20.44
N THR A 55 25.32 -14.61 19.17
CA THR A 55 23.92 -14.47 18.69
C THR A 55 23.11 -15.77 18.64
N ASP A 56 23.72 -16.92 18.85
CA ASP A 56 23.07 -18.24 18.70
C ASP A 56 21.82 -18.48 19.60
N GLN A 57 21.61 -17.66 20.64
CA GLN A 57 20.45 -17.77 21.52
C GLN A 57 19.30 -16.81 21.21
N LEU A 58 19.53 -15.76 20.41
CA LEU A 58 18.54 -14.74 20.10
C LEU A 58 17.78 -14.97 18.80
N TRP A 59 18.33 -15.79 17.91
CA TRP A 59 17.77 -16.06 16.59
C TRP A 59 17.46 -17.55 16.41
N ALA A 60 16.20 -17.86 16.18
CA ALA A 60 15.84 -19.17 15.67
C ALA A 60 16.17 -19.21 14.17
N LYS A 61 16.94 -20.20 13.73
CA LYS A 61 17.15 -20.47 12.30
C LYS A 61 15.78 -20.73 11.68
N ALA A 62 15.36 -19.89 10.70
CA ALA A 62 14.05 -20.06 10.07
C ALA A 62 13.96 -21.44 9.42
N GLU A 63 13.17 -22.33 9.99
CA GLU A 63 12.81 -23.58 9.34
C GLU A 63 11.73 -23.32 8.27
N PRO A 64 11.68 -24.10 7.16
CA PRO A 64 10.64 -23.95 6.12
C PRO A 64 9.21 -24.14 6.64
N LYS A 65 9.05 -24.65 7.86
CA LYS A 65 7.78 -24.88 8.55
C LYS A 65 7.38 -23.78 9.53
N ASP A 66 8.18 -22.71 9.69
CA ASP A 66 7.81 -21.59 10.54
C ASP A 66 6.55 -20.92 9.98
N THR A 67 5.44 -21.52 10.36
CA THR A 67 4.11 -20.96 10.21
C THR A 67 3.94 -19.87 11.26
N VAL A 68 4.57 -18.72 11.06
CA VAL A 68 3.96 -17.49 11.54
C VAL A 68 2.60 -17.46 10.86
N ASP A 69 1.51 -17.51 11.64
CA ASP A 69 0.14 -17.54 11.14
C ASP A 69 0.00 -16.44 10.08
N LYS A 70 -0.13 -16.87 8.82
CA LYS A 70 -0.08 -15.95 7.68
C LYS A 70 -1.15 -14.89 7.88
N GLY A 71 -0.73 -13.68 8.20
CA GLY A 71 -1.59 -12.52 8.31
C GLY A 71 -2.14 -12.18 9.69
N GLN A 72 -1.77 -12.87 10.76
CA GLN A 72 -2.15 -12.55 12.15
C GLN A 72 -0.93 -12.51 13.09
N TRP A 73 0.14 -11.87 12.61
CA TRP A 73 1.44 -11.80 13.27
C TRP A 73 1.38 -11.25 14.71
N TRP A 74 0.42 -10.36 15.02
CA TRP A 74 0.26 -9.77 16.36
C TRP A 74 -0.13 -10.78 17.43
N LYS A 75 -0.68 -11.94 17.08
CA LYS A 75 -0.99 -13.02 18.04
C LYS A 75 0.22 -13.56 18.78
N MET A 76 1.43 -13.34 18.25
CA MET A 76 2.68 -13.73 18.93
C MET A 76 2.87 -13.02 20.27
N TYR A 77 2.30 -11.83 20.43
CA TYR A 77 2.36 -11.07 21.70
C TYR A 77 1.36 -11.58 22.77
N LYS A 78 0.47 -12.52 22.39
CA LYS A 78 -0.53 -13.17 23.28
C LYS A 78 -1.41 -12.18 24.05
N ASP A 79 -1.67 -11.01 23.47
CA ASP A 79 -2.52 -9.97 24.06
C ASP A 79 -3.92 -10.02 23.43
N THR A 80 -4.93 -10.29 24.27
CA THR A 80 -6.33 -10.42 23.83
C THR A 80 -6.95 -9.08 23.43
N GLY A 81 -6.52 -7.99 24.08
CA GLY A 81 -6.97 -6.64 23.74
C GLY A 81 -6.49 -6.20 22.37
N LEU A 82 -5.20 -6.41 22.08
CA LEU A 82 -4.64 -6.17 20.74
C LEU A 82 -5.36 -7.01 19.68
N ASN A 83 -5.59 -8.30 19.93
CA ASN A 83 -6.30 -9.16 18.98
C ASN A 83 -7.69 -8.62 18.62
N ALA A 84 -8.46 -8.18 19.63
CA ALA A 84 -9.80 -7.63 19.41
C ALA A 84 -9.80 -6.30 18.63
N LEU A 85 -8.77 -5.47 18.80
CA LEU A 85 -8.62 -4.22 18.06
C LEU A 85 -8.20 -4.47 16.61
N GLU A 86 -7.28 -5.41 16.37
CA GLU A 86 -6.83 -5.79 15.03
C GLU A 86 -7.97 -6.37 14.18
N ASP A 87 -8.87 -7.15 14.78
CA ASP A 87 -10.07 -7.65 14.09
C ASP A 87 -11.00 -6.50 13.68
N GLN A 88 -11.15 -5.45 14.51
CA GLN A 88 -11.93 -4.26 14.17
C GLN A 88 -11.29 -3.44 13.04
N VAL A 89 -9.97 -3.25 13.06
CA VAL A 89 -9.23 -2.54 11.99
C VAL A 89 -9.51 -3.16 10.63
N LYS A 90 -9.50 -4.47 10.53
CA LYS A 90 -9.75 -5.18 9.26
C LYS A 90 -11.10 -4.83 8.63
N GLU A 91 -12.12 -4.56 9.45
CA GLU A 91 -13.48 -4.34 8.98
C GLU A 91 -13.82 -2.85 8.77
N SER A 92 -13.25 -1.97 9.57
CA SER A 92 -13.73 -0.58 9.68
C SER A 92 -12.68 0.50 9.40
N ASN A 93 -11.41 0.14 9.16
CA ASN A 93 -10.38 1.14 8.89
C ASN A 93 -10.59 1.82 7.53
N LEU A 94 -10.79 3.15 7.55
CA LEU A 94 -11.10 3.93 6.36
C LEU A 94 -9.94 4.00 5.36
N THR A 95 -8.70 3.94 5.81
CA THR A 95 -7.52 3.91 4.93
C THR A 95 -7.47 2.59 4.15
N LEU A 96 -7.81 1.46 4.79
CA LEU A 96 -7.89 0.16 4.10
C LEU A 96 -9.05 0.13 3.11
N ILE A 97 -10.20 0.70 3.47
CA ILE A 97 -11.34 0.82 2.55
C ILE A 97 -10.97 1.67 1.32
N ALA A 98 -10.24 2.77 1.52
CA ALA A 98 -9.74 3.60 0.41
C ALA A 98 -8.72 2.86 -0.46
N ALA A 99 -7.80 2.10 0.14
CA ALA A 99 -6.83 1.29 -0.59
C ALA A 99 -7.50 0.17 -1.40
N ASP A 100 -8.53 -0.49 -0.85
CA ASP A 100 -9.34 -1.47 -1.58
C ASP A 100 -10.08 -0.81 -2.76
N ALA A 101 -10.69 0.36 -2.55
CA ALA A 101 -11.34 1.10 -3.63
C ALA A 101 -10.36 1.48 -4.74
N LYS A 102 -9.11 1.84 -4.42
CA LYS A 102 -8.04 2.10 -5.39
C LYS A 102 -7.68 0.83 -6.18
N PHE A 103 -7.57 -0.31 -5.52
CA PHE A 103 -7.36 -1.59 -6.20
C PHE A 103 -8.53 -1.92 -7.15
N ARG A 104 -9.79 -1.80 -6.70
CA ARG A 104 -10.97 -2.00 -7.55
C ARG A 104 -11.00 -1.06 -8.76
N SER A 105 -10.61 0.20 -8.58
CA SER A 105 -10.45 1.18 -9.67
C SER A 105 -9.39 0.74 -10.67
N SER A 106 -8.21 0.32 -10.21
CA SER A 106 -7.13 -0.18 -11.08
C SER A 106 -7.54 -1.44 -11.86
N ARG A 107 -8.31 -2.32 -11.22
CA ARG A 107 -8.91 -3.50 -11.88
C ARG A 107 -9.91 -3.10 -12.96
N ALA A 108 -10.75 -2.10 -12.70
CA ALA A 108 -11.70 -1.59 -13.69
C ALA A 108 -10.99 -0.97 -14.91
N LEU A 109 -9.87 -0.26 -14.70
CA LEU A 109 -9.03 0.25 -15.78
C LEU A 109 -8.42 -0.89 -16.64
N ALA A 110 -8.01 -2.00 -16.01
CA ALA A 110 -7.53 -3.16 -16.76
C ALA A 110 -8.65 -3.81 -17.60
N LEU A 111 -9.89 -3.88 -17.09
CA LEU A 111 -11.05 -4.33 -17.85
C LEU A 111 -11.38 -3.38 -18.99
N GLN A 112 -11.31 -2.07 -18.79
CA GLN A 112 -11.50 -1.06 -19.81
C GLN A 112 -10.44 -1.19 -20.92
N ALA A 113 -9.18 -1.33 -20.55
CA ALA A 113 -8.10 -1.58 -21.53
C ALA A 113 -8.35 -2.86 -22.33
N ARG A 114 -8.79 -3.95 -21.67
CA ARG A 114 -9.13 -5.22 -22.34
C ARG A 114 -10.26 -5.06 -23.36
N ALA A 115 -11.23 -4.17 -23.13
CA ALA A 115 -12.33 -3.94 -24.08
C ALA A 115 -11.82 -3.50 -25.44
N SER A 116 -10.65 -2.81 -25.52
CA SER A 116 -10.01 -2.41 -26.78
C SER A 116 -9.50 -3.58 -27.63
N LEU A 117 -9.48 -4.81 -27.10
CA LEU A 117 -9.21 -6.03 -27.89
C LEU A 117 -10.39 -6.47 -28.76
N PHE A 118 -11.56 -5.86 -28.61
CA PHE A 118 -12.79 -6.22 -29.28
C PHE A 118 -13.33 -5.03 -30.09
N PRO A 119 -14.14 -5.28 -31.14
CA PRO A 119 -14.81 -4.22 -31.87
C PRO A 119 -15.73 -3.40 -30.94
N VAL A 120 -15.80 -2.10 -31.19
CA VAL A 120 -16.76 -1.20 -30.55
C VAL A 120 -17.88 -0.93 -31.55
N ALA A 121 -19.14 -1.10 -31.11
CA ALA A 121 -20.31 -0.74 -31.90
C ALA A 121 -21.04 0.41 -31.19
N SER A 122 -21.39 1.44 -31.96
CA SER A 122 -22.11 2.63 -31.49
C SER A 122 -23.33 2.90 -32.37
N LEU A 123 -24.39 3.41 -31.77
CA LEU A 123 -25.58 3.89 -32.46
C LEU A 123 -25.68 5.41 -32.27
N ALA A 124 -25.80 6.15 -33.35
CA ALA A 124 -26.03 7.58 -33.31
C ALA A 124 -27.26 7.95 -34.13
N GLY A 125 -28.11 8.82 -33.59
CA GLY A 125 -29.22 9.38 -34.33
C GLY A 125 -29.03 10.88 -34.49
N SER A 126 -29.17 11.39 -35.73
CA SER A 126 -29.07 12.82 -35.97
C SER A 126 -30.09 13.32 -36.99
N VAL A 127 -30.58 14.50 -36.75
CA VAL A 127 -31.38 15.29 -37.67
C VAL A 127 -30.65 16.60 -37.85
N THR A 128 -30.18 16.84 -39.08
CA THR A 128 -29.46 18.08 -39.41
C THR A 128 -30.15 18.79 -40.54
N ARG A 129 -30.24 20.12 -40.48
CA ARG A 129 -30.67 20.98 -41.57
C ARG A 129 -29.48 21.84 -41.97
N GLN A 130 -29.03 21.68 -43.21
CA GLN A 130 -27.86 22.36 -43.70
C GLN A 130 -28.12 23.03 -45.04
N GLY A 131 -27.53 24.18 -45.26
CA GLY A 131 -27.53 24.89 -46.53
C GLY A 131 -26.12 24.88 -47.07
N ALA A 132 -25.99 24.44 -48.32
CA ALA A 132 -24.69 24.48 -48.98
C ALA A 132 -24.40 25.88 -49.54
N SER A 133 -23.13 26.29 -49.57
CA SER A 133 -22.72 27.54 -50.21
C SER A 133 -23.00 27.47 -51.70
N LYS A 134 -23.60 28.53 -52.28
CA LYS A 134 -23.85 28.60 -53.68
C LYS A 134 -22.59 28.69 -54.57
N THR A 135 -21.49 29.06 -53.94
CA THR A 135 -20.16 29.16 -54.60
C THR A 135 -19.32 27.88 -54.43
N TYR A 136 -19.81 26.88 -53.69
CA TYR A 136 -19.11 25.59 -53.53
C TYR A 136 -19.56 24.58 -54.57
N SER A 137 -18.63 24.13 -55.41
CA SER A 137 -18.86 23.09 -56.40
C SER A 137 -18.30 21.77 -55.90
N SER A 138 -19.11 20.71 -55.84
CA SER A 138 -18.68 19.34 -55.57
C SER A 138 -18.99 18.48 -56.83
N GLY A 139 -17.92 17.95 -57.44
CA GLY A 139 -18.05 17.03 -58.58
C GLY A 139 -18.62 17.63 -59.86
N GLY A 140 -18.41 18.92 -60.14
CA GLY A 140 -18.80 19.56 -61.40
C GLY A 140 -20.23 20.12 -61.44
N SER A 141 -21.02 19.98 -60.40
CA SER A 141 -22.33 20.61 -60.29
C SER A 141 -22.34 21.66 -59.15
N TYR A 142 -22.82 22.88 -59.45
CA TYR A 142 -23.04 23.90 -58.42
C TYR A 142 -24.20 23.50 -57.55
N SER A 143 -24.00 23.64 -56.23
CA SER A 143 -25.08 23.44 -55.26
C SER A 143 -26.23 24.43 -55.56
N SER A 144 -27.46 23.99 -55.51
CA SER A 144 -28.65 24.87 -55.61
C SER A 144 -28.72 25.88 -54.49
N GLY A 145 -27.92 25.72 -53.45
CA GLY A 145 -27.93 26.54 -52.24
C GLY A 145 -29.21 26.41 -51.38
N SER A 146 -30.12 25.55 -51.81
CA SER A 146 -31.35 25.30 -51.04
C SER A 146 -31.06 24.47 -49.81
N PRO A 147 -31.55 24.90 -48.65
CA PRO A 147 -31.41 24.10 -47.42
C PRO A 147 -32.10 22.74 -47.59
N TYR A 148 -31.41 21.69 -47.13
CA TYR A 148 -31.99 20.34 -47.05
C TYR A 148 -31.85 19.77 -45.66
N GLU A 149 -32.75 18.87 -45.30
CA GLU A 149 -32.71 18.12 -44.06
C GLU A 149 -32.07 16.77 -44.31
N GLN A 150 -31.35 16.29 -43.32
CA GLN A 150 -30.73 14.95 -43.31
C GLN A 150 -31.11 14.24 -42.01
N TYR A 151 -31.79 13.15 -42.16
CA TYR A 151 -32.16 12.22 -41.10
C TYR A 151 -31.24 11.03 -41.20
N SER A 152 -30.44 10.76 -40.16
CA SER A 152 -29.43 9.69 -40.11
C SER A 152 -29.55 8.88 -38.84
N LEU A 153 -29.49 7.55 -38.98
CA LEU A 153 -29.49 6.59 -37.86
C LEU A 153 -28.49 5.46 -38.22
N PRO A 154 -27.18 5.73 -38.14
CA PRO A 154 -26.15 4.73 -38.37
C PRO A 154 -25.87 3.90 -37.12
N VAL A 155 -25.53 2.63 -37.33
CA VAL A 155 -24.77 1.79 -36.40
C VAL A 155 -23.35 1.70 -36.95
N ASP A 156 -22.41 2.24 -36.21
CA ASP A 156 -21.00 2.23 -36.58
C ASP A 156 -20.28 1.17 -35.77
N ALA A 157 -19.49 0.33 -36.42
CA ALA A 157 -18.57 -0.60 -35.80
C ALA A 157 -17.14 -0.26 -36.21
N SER A 158 -16.22 -0.21 -35.20
CA SER A 158 -14.82 0.05 -35.42
C SER A 158 -13.97 -0.96 -34.66
N TYR A 159 -12.91 -1.45 -35.32
CA TYR A 159 -11.97 -2.40 -34.75
C TYR A 159 -10.54 -2.12 -35.19
N THR A 160 -9.65 -1.80 -34.29
CA THR A 160 -8.22 -1.66 -34.57
C THR A 160 -7.54 -3.00 -34.38
N LEU A 161 -7.00 -3.54 -35.49
CA LEU A 161 -6.22 -4.79 -35.46
C LEU A 161 -4.88 -4.57 -34.74
N ASP A 162 -4.60 -5.36 -33.74
CA ASP A 162 -3.38 -5.26 -32.96
C ASP A 162 -2.22 -6.02 -33.61
N LEU A 163 -1.71 -5.50 -34.74
CA LEU A 163 -0.61 -6.12 -35.49
C LEU A 163 0.72 -6.04 -34.73
N TRP A 164 0.97 -4.94 -34.02
CA TRP A 164 2.26 -4.59 -33.42
C TRP A 164 2.28 -4.76 -31.90
N GLY A 165 1.21 -5.26 -31.32
CA GLY A 165 1.09 -5.49 -29.89
C GLY A 165 0.77 -4.25 -29.06
N ARG A 166 0.36 -3.13 -29.68
CA ARG A 166 0.01 -1.90 -28.97
C ARG A 166 -1.11 -2.12 -27.96
N VAL A 167 -2.22 -2.71 -28.39
CA VAL A 167 -3.38 -2.95 -27.54
C VAL A 167 -3.05 -3.99 -26.46
N ARG A 168 -2.42 -5.09 -26.84
CA ARG A 168 -2.00 -6.14 -25.89
C ARG A 168 -1.02 -5.61 -24.84
N ASN A 169 -0.09 -4.75 -25.20
CA ASN A 169 0.84 -4.13 -24.28
C ASN A 169 0.14 -3.11 -23.37
N THR A 170 -0.84 -2.35 -23.87
CA THR A 170 -1.67 -1.47 -23.04
C THR A 170 -2.46 -2.26 -22.00
N VAL A 171 -3.06 -3.39 -22.42
CA VAL A 171 -3.74 -4.32 -21.49
C VAL A 171 -2.76 -4.86 -20.46
N SER A 172 -1.58 -5.30 -20.88
CA SER A 172 -0.56 -5.85 -19.98
C SER A 172 -0.08 -4.82 -18.97
N ALA A 173 0.18 -3.58 -19.38
CA ALA A 173 0.55 -2.49 -18.49
C ALA A 173 -0.55 -2.23 -17.46
N SER A 174 -1.82 -2.19 -17.87
CA SER A 174 -2.96 -1.99 -16.99
C SER A 174 -3.14 -3.15 -15.99
N VAL A 175 -2.92 -4.40 -16.43
CA VAL A 175 -2.96 -5.58 -15.56
C VAL A 175 -1.83 -5.53 -14.52
N TYR A 176 -0.60 -5.21 -14.93
CA TYR A 176 0.52 -5.08 -14.00
C TYR A 176 0.31 -3.94 -12.99
N ASN A 177 -0.27 -2.82 -13.41
CA ASN A 177 -0.65 -1.74 -12.49
C ASN A 177 -1.74 -2.17 -11.50
N ALA A 178 -2.71 -2.98 -11.92
CA ALA A 178 -3.70 -3.54 -11.00
C ALA A 178 -3.08 -4.55 -10.01
N GLN A 179 -2.11 -5.36 -10.45
CA GLN A 179 -1.34 -6.24 -9.58
C GLN A 179 -0.49 -5.45 -8.57
N ALA A 180 0.15 -4.36 -9.01
CA ALA A 180 0.88 -3.45 -8.12
C ALA A 180 -0.06 -2.83 -7.06
N SER A 181 -1.26 -2.39 -7.47
CA SER A 181 -2.25 -1.83 -6.55
C SER A 181 -2.80 -2.86 -5.55
N ALA A 182 -2.89 -4.14 -5.93
CA ALA A 182 -3.24 -5.22 -5.00
C ALA A 182 -2.14 -5.43 -3.94
N ALA A 183 -0.88 -5.37 -4.35
CA ALA A 183 0.27 -5.46 -3.44
C ALA A 183 0.38 -4.22 -2.54
N ASP A 184 0.08 -3.01 -3.05
CA ASP A 184 -0.02 -1.78 -2.26
C ASP A 184 -1.08 -1.89 -1.16
N LEU A 185 -2.23 -2.52 -1.44
CA LEU A 185 -3.27 -2.77 -0.45
C LEU A 185 -2.75 -3.66 0.70
N GLN A 186 -1.97 -4.69 0.39
CA GLN A 186 -1.38 -5.55 1.43
C GLN A 186 -0.31 -4.80 2.24
N THR A 187 0.49 -3.95 1.58
CA THR A 187 1.45 -3.07 2.27
C THR A 187 0.74 -2.11 3.22
N ALA A 188 -0.33 -1.48 2.77
CA ALA A 188 -1.15 -0.59 3.61
C ALA A 188 -1.74 -1.34 4.81
N LYS A 189 -2.26 -2.56 4.59
CA LYS A 189 -2.80 -3.41 5.65
C LYS A 189 -1.75 -3.71 6.73
N LEU A 190 -0.56 -4.15 6.32
CA LEU A 190 0.52 -4.45 7.24
C LEU A 190 0.98 -3.21 8.02
N SER A 191 1.06 -2.05 7.34
CA SER A 191 1.44 -0.78 7.98
C SER A 191 0.42 -0.32 9.03
N ILE A 192 -0.88 -0.38 8.71
CA ILE A 192 -1.95 0.01 9.65
C ILE A 192 -1.99 -0.93 10.86
N GLN A 193 -1.81 -2.22 10.65
CA GLN A 193 -1.72 -3.20 11.74
C GLN A 193 -0.52 -2.93 12.66
N ALA A 194 0.63 -2.60 12.09
CA ALA A 194 1.81 -2.24 12.85
C ALA A 194 1.65 -0.92 13.62
N GLU A 195 1.00 0.08 13.01
CA GLU A 195 0.67 1.35 13.65
C GLU A 195 -0.26 1.12 14.85
N LEU A 196 -1.35 0.33 14.67
CA LEU A 196 -2.23 -0.03 15.78
C LEU A 196 -1.48 -0.72 16.93
N ALA A 197 -0.62 -1.70 16.62
CA ALA A 197 0.15 -2.39 17.64
C ALA A 197 1.11 -1.45 18.38
N ASN A 198 1.77 -0.52 17.68
CA ASN A 198 2.65 0.47 18.27
C ASN A 198 1.88 1.44 19.19
N ASP A 199 0.72 1.93 18.75
CA ASP A 199 -0.12 2.83 19.55
C ASP A 199 -0.69 2.12 20.77
N TYR A 200 -1.13 0.87 20.62
CA TYR A 200 -1.64 0.05 21.70
C TYR A 200 -0.58 -0.22 22.79
N PHE A 201 0.63 -0.61 22.38
CA PHE A 201 1.72 -0.81 23.34
C PHE A 201 2.25 0.52 23.90
N GLY A 202 2.19 1.60 23.12
CA GLY A 202 2.45 2.96 23.60
C GLY A 202 1.47 3.37 24.71
N LEU A 203 0.16 3.14 24.52
CA LEU A 203 -0.87 3.37 25.51
C LEU A 203 -0.60 2.60 26.81
N LYS A 204 -0.31 1.29 26.69
CA LYS A 204 0.02 0.46 27.87
C LYS A 204 1.28 0.91 28.58
N ALA A 205 2.29 1.37 27.84
CA ALA A 205 3.50 1.92 28.44
C ALA A 205 3.21 3.22 29.21
N VAL A 206 2.31 4.08 28.72
CA VAL A 206 1.87 5.27 29.45
C VAL A 206 1.06 4.90 30.70
N ASP A 207 0.21 3.88 30.64
CA ASP A 207 -0.50 3.37 31.82
C ASP A 207 0.48 2.83 32.87
N GLU A 208 1.51 2.10 32.49
CA GLU A 208 2.58 1.63 33.39
C GLU A 208 3.41 2.80 33.94
N GLN A 209 3.75 3.78 33.10
CA GLN A 209 4.44 4.99 33.52
C GLN A 209 3.61 5.74 34.58
N ARG A 210 2.31 5.83 34.40
CA ARG A 210 1.41 6.42 35.40
C ARG A 210 1.46 5.67 36.74
N THR A 211 1.52 4.35 36.72
CA THR A 211 1.66 3.54 37.92
C THR A 211 2.98 3.85 38.66
N ILE A 212 4.10 3.95 37.88
CA ILE A 212 5.40 4.33 38.43
C ILE A 212 5.33 5.73 39.13
N PHE A 213 4.66 6.68 38.46
CA PHE A 213 4.50 8.03 39.06
C PHE A 213 3.57 8.04 40.24
N ASP A 214 2.46 7.29 40.26
CA ASP A 214 1.55 7.20 41.40
C ASP A 214 2.25 6.59 42.61
N ASP A 215 3.12 5.57 42.46
CA ASP A 215 4.00 5.04 43.50
C ASP A 215 4.93 6.13 44.04
N THR A 216 5.58 6.88 43.13
CA THR A 216 6.53 7.95 43.51
C THR A 216 5.82 9.11 44.21
N VAL A 217 4.63 9.51 43.75
CA VAL A 217 3.79 10.51 44.44
C VAL A 217 3.47 10.06 45.89
N SER A 218 3.12 8.77 46.03
CA SER A 218 2.88 8.20 47.39
C SER A 218 4.13 8.25 48.27
N SER A 219 5.30 7.92 47.72
CA SER A 219 6.59 7.99 48.41
C SER A 219 6.93 9.43 48.82
N TYR A 220 6.83 10.40 47.94
CA TYR A 220 7.07 11.81 48.25
C TYR A 220 6.06 12.37 49.24
N HIS A 221 4.80 11.95 49.20
CA HIS A 221 3.81 12.33 50.20
C HIS A 221 4.19 11.83 51.62
N GLN A 222 4.71 10.61 51.73
CA GLN A 222 5.21 10.07 52.98
C GLN A 222 6.42 10.87 53.53
N ILE A 223 7.39 11.19 52.65
CA ILE A 223 8.55 11.99 52.97
C ILE A 223 8.12 13.39 53.48
N LEU A 224 7.23 14.06 52.75
CA LEU A 224 6.69 15.37 53.10
C LEU A 224 6.01 15.35 54.49
N THR A 225 5.15 14.34 54.73
CA THR A 225 4.45 14.21 56.02
C THR A 225 5.40 14.00 57.19
N LEU A 226 6.46 13.20 57.01
CA LEU A 226 7.49 12.99 58.01
C LEU A 226 8.31 14.26 58.24
N THR A 227 8.76 14.94 57.17
CA THR A 227 9.49 16.21 57.28
C THR A 227 8.66 17.28 58.00
N GLN A 228 7.35 17.41 57.70
CA GLN A 228 6.44 18.30 58.43
C GLN A 228 6.41 18.00 59.92
N THR A 229 6.44 16.73 60.32
CA THR A 229 6.43 16.31 61.72
C THR A 229 7.74 16.67 62.40
N LEU A 230 8.89 16.46 61.70
CA LEU A 230 10.22 16.79 62.22
C LEU A 230 10.43 18.31 62.37
N VAL A 231 9.95 19.12 61.44
CA VAL A 231 9.99 20.60 61.54
C VAL A 231 9.16 21.07 62.74
N LYS A 232 7.94 20.55 62.93
CA LYS A 232 7.10 20.86 64.11
C LYS A 232 7.76 20.48 65.40
N ALA A 233 8.59 19.45 65.40
CA ALA A 233 9.37 19.02 66.61
C ALA A 233 10.68 19.83 66.79
N GLY A 234 11.00 20.76 65.89
CA GLY A 234 12.23 21.56 65.86
C GLY A 234 13.51 20.77 65.50
N ILE A 235 13.35 19.62 64.86
CA ILE A 235 14.46 18.72 64.47
C ILE A 235 14.93 19.01 63.05
N ASP A 236 14.06 19.41 62.14
CA ASP A 236 14.36 19.67 60.74
C ASP A 236 14.11 21.15 60.38
N SER A 237 14.58 21.62 59.22
CA SER A 237 14.49 23.03 58.82
C SER A 237 13.25 23.29 57.96
N GLU A 238 12.78 24.56 57.91
CA GLU A 238 11.76 25.03 56.99
C GLU A 238 12.23 24.92 55.52
N GLU A 239 13.55 24.96 55.24
CA GLU A 239 14.13 24.75 53.95
C GLU A 239 13.92 23.30 53.46
N ASP A 240 14.16 22.31 54.32
CA ASP A 240 13.90 20.89 54.00
C ASP A 240 12.42 20.63 53.75
N LEU A 241 11.53 21.29 54.49
CA LEU A 241 10.10 21.22 54.20
C LEU A 241 9.73 21.80 52.85
N ALA A 242 10.28 22.96 52.48
CA ALA A 242 10.03 23.59 51.20
C ALA A 242 10.55 22.73 50.03
N ILE A 243 11.69 22.07 50.19
CA ILE A 243 12.26 21.12 49.22
C ILE A 243 11.31 19.92 49.09
N ALA A 244 10.89 19.30 50.20
CA ALA A 244 9.99 18.13 50.17
C ALA A 244 8.64 18.46 49.48
N GLN A 245 8.09 19.65 49.78
CA GLN A 245 6.85 20.14 49.12
C GLN A 245 7.05 20.32 47.62
N THR A 246 8.16 20.95 47.22
CA THR A 246 8.49 21.18 45.79
C THR A 246 8.58 19.85 45.03
N GLN A 247 9.23 18.81 45.61
CA GLN A 247 9.35 17.49 44.98
C GLN A 247 7.99 16.81 44.83
N TYR A 248 7.16 16.84 45.89
CA TYR A 248 5.80 16.29 45.85
C TYR A 248 4.94 16.96 44.77
N ASP A 249 4.93 18.29 44.72
CA ASP A 249 4.13 19.06 43.74
C ASP A 249 4.63 18.82 42.31
N SER A 250 5.95 18.78 42.10
CA SER A 250 6.58 18.52 40.81
C SER A 250 6.21 17.14 40.24
N VAL A 251 6.35 16.09 41.07
CA VAL A 251 6.01 14.72 40.59
C VAL A 251 4.50 14.55 40.39
N THR A 252 3.68 15.22 41.17
CA THR A 252 2.22 15.22 41.00
C THR A 252 1.81 15.89 39.70
N ALA A 253 2.45 17.00 39.34
CA ALA A 253 2.24 17.67 38.06
C ALA A 253 2.65 16.78 36.89
N GLN A 254 3.82 16.14 36.95
CA GLN A 254 4.29 15.20 35.91
C GLN A 254 3.35 13.99 35.75
N ALA A 255 2.84 13.45 36.88
CA ALA A 255 1.85 12.38 36.84
C ALA A 255 0.55 12.81 36.15
N ALA A 256 0.10 14.06 36.33
CA ALA A 256 -1.09 14.57 35.67
C ALA A 256 -0.88 14.75 34.16
N ASP A 257 0.30 15.20 33.72
CA ASP A 257 0.65 15.43 32.33
C ASP A 257 0.56 14.15 31.47
N LEU A 258 0.81 12.97 32.05
CA LEU A 258 0.66 11.69 31.36
C LEU A 258 -0.75 11.44 30.79
N GLY A 259 -1.77 12.13 31.34
CA GLY A 259 -3.13 12.10 30.80
C GLY A 259 -3.20 12.55 29.35
N ILE A 260 -2.37 13.51 28.93
CA ILE A 260 -2.32 14.00 27.56
C ILE A 260 -1.82 12.90 26.63
N ALA A 261 -0.70 12.27 26.95
CA ALA A 261 -0.12 11.21 26.13
C ALA A 261 -1.07 10.01 26.00
N ARG A 262 -1.73 9.63 27.11
CA ARG A 262 -2.71 8.55 27.11
C ARG A 262 -3.88 8.85 26.18
N THR A 263 -4.44 10.05 26.28
CA THR A 263 -5.56 10.49 25.44
C THR A 263 -5.15 10.50 23.96
N ASN A 264 -3.94 10.92 23.63
CA ASN A 264 -3.45 10.94 22.25
C ASN A 264 -3.40 9.53 21.67
N TYR A 265 -2.86 8.53 22.38
CA TYR A 265 -2.87 7.14 21.93
C TYR A 265 -4.29 6.58 21.81
N GLU A 266 -5.16 6.85 22.75
CA GLU A 266 -6.56 6.41 22.73
C GLU A 266 -7.31 6.96 21.51
N ASN A 267 -7.11 8.24 21.21
CA ASN A 267 -7.67 8.90 20.02
C ASN A 267 -7.10 8.32 18.73
N ALA A 268 -5.79 8.04 18.66
CA ALA A 268 -5.15 7.43 17.48
C ALA A 268 -5.73 6.03 17.23
N ILE A 269 -5.83 5.21 18.25
CA ILE A 269 -6.46 3.88 18.18
C ILE A 269 -7.92 3.99 17.70
N ALA A 270 -8.69 4.94 18.23
CA ALA A 270 -10.08 5.16 17.82
C ALA A 270 -10.19 5.42 16.30
N VAL A 271 -9.33 6.29 15.77
CA VAL A 271 -9.27 6.60 14.33
C VAL A 271 -8.90 5.35 13.51
N LEU A 272 -7.92 4.57 13.97
CA LEU A 272 -7.49 3.35 13.28
C LEU A 272 -8.60 2.30 13.19
N ILE A 273 -9.44 2.18 14.22
CA ILE A 273 -10.62 1.28 14.22
C ILE A 273 -11.89 1.92 13.64
N GLY A 274 -11.78 3.13 13.07
CA GLY A 274 -12.89 3.81 12.39
C GLY A 274 -13.98 4.34 13.32
N LYS A 275 -13.64 4.63 14.59
CA LYS A 275 -14.58 5.19 15.59
C LYS A 275 -14.28 6.65 15.88
N SER A 276 -15.31 7.37 16.33
CA SER A 276 -15.11 8.71 16.87
C SER A 276 -14.32 8.63 18.19
N PRO A 277 -13.26 9.44 18.39
CA PRO A 277 -12.53 9.50 19.66
C PRO A 277 -13.42 9.72 20.89
N SER A 278 -14.52 10.45 20.76
CA SER A 278 -15.48 10.71 21.85
C SER A 278 -16.31 9.48 22.26
N GLU A 279 -16.35 8.44 21.45
CA GLU A 279 -17.14 7.22 21.66
C GLU A 279 -16.25 6.00 22.01
N PHE A 280 -14.95 6.23 22.13
CA PHE A 280 -14.00 5.16 22.37
C PHE A 280 -13.18 5.42 23.62
N SER A 281 -13.05 4.39 24.45
CA SER A 281 -12.18 4.38 25.61
C SER A 281 -11.66 2.99 25.89
N LEU A 282 -10.43 2.89 26.33
CA LEU A 282 -9.79 1.64 26.74
C LEU A 282 -9.55 1.64 28.26
N PRO A 283 -9.84 0.54 28.95
CA PRO A 283 -9.47 0.42 30.35
C PRO A 283 -7.95 0.43 30.51
N ARG A 284 -7.47 0.97 31.63
CA ARG A 284 -6.04 0.89 31.98
C ARG A 284 -5.60 -0.56 32.07
N GLY A 285 -4.43 -0.85 31.52
CA GLY A 285 -3.87 -2.20 31.45
C GLY A 285 -2.43 -2.27 31.90
N SER A 286 -2.00 -3.44 32.39
CA SER A 286 -0.60 -3.70 32.71
C SER A 286 0.25 -3.83 31.44
N PHE A 287 1.53 -3.44 31.54
CA PHE A 287 2.52 -3.58 30.46
C PHE A 287 3.40 -4.84 30.68
N ASP A 288 2.75 -5.98 30.98
CA ASP A 288 3.44 -7.27 31.13
C ASP A 288 3.40 -8.06 29.81
N ILE A 289 4.29 -7.69 28.90
CA ILE A 289 4.36 -8.26 27.55
C ILE A 289 5.70 -8.97 27.41
N GLN A 290 5.64 -10.23 26.96
CA GLN A 290 6.80 -10.99 26.58
C GLN A 290 7.13 -10.73 25.11
N ILE A 291 8.37 -10.34 24.84
CA ILE A 291 8.84 -10.11 23.48
C ILE A 291 9.11 -11.48 22.84
N PRO A 292 8.44 -11.80 21.73
CA PRO A 292 8.64 -13.10 21.07
C PRO A 292 10.02 -13.19 20.42
N SER A 293 10.62 -14.38 20.38
CA SER A 293 11.79 -14.65 19.56
C SER A 293 11.34 -14.74 18.08
N LEU A 294 11.95 -13.92 17.23
CA LEU A 294 11.59 -13.83 15.81
C LEU A 294 12.62 -14.55 14.93
N PRO A 295 12.21 -15.45 14.04
CA PRO A 295 13.12 -16.07 13.08
C PRO A 295 13.43 -15.09 11.94
N ALA A 296 14.70 -14.69 11.79
CA ALA A 296 15.12 -13.70 10.80
C ALA A 296 15.00 -14.20 9.34
N GLY A 297 15.16 -15.48 9.07
CA GLY A 297 15.13 -16.04 7.72
C GLY A 297 16.34 -15.64 6.86
N LEU A 298 16.39 -16.12 5.62
CA LEU A 298 17.45 -15.77 4.66
C LEU A 298 17.10 -14.45 3.93
N PRO A 299 18.10 -13.57 3.66
CA PRO A 299 17.85 -12.31 2.95
C PRO A 299 17.16 -12.46 1.59
N SER A 300 17.48 -13.50 0.82
CA SER A 300 16.87 -13.76 -0.49
C SER A 300 15.35 -13.99 -0.43
N ARG A 301 14.82 -14.49 0.70
CA ARG A 301 13.38 -14.70 0.87
C ARG A 301 12.57 -13.42 1.08
N LEU A 302 13.21 -12.30 1.42
CA LEU A 302 12.53 -11.00 1.51
C LEU A 302 11.91 -10.59 0.20
N LEU A 303 12.56 -10.89 -0.93
CA LEU A 303 12.07 -10.58 -2.26
C LEU A 303 10.72 -11.25 -2.58
N GLU A 304 10.44 -12.40 -1.97
CA GLU A 304 9.21 -13.18 -2.16
C GLU A 304 8.12 -12.86 -1.13
N ARG A 305 8.50 -12.27 0.01
CA ARG A 305 7.60 -12.08 1.17
C ARG A 305 7.12 -10.65 1.36
N ARG A 306 7.71 -9.67 0.68
CA ARG A 306 7.34 -8.26 0.84
C ARG A 306 6.44 -7.79 -0.29
N ALA A 307 5.26 -7.28 0.09
CA ALA A 307 4.28 -6.77 -0.84
C ALA A 307 4.75 -5.48 -1.54
N ASP A 308 5.47 -4.59 -0.85
CA ASP A 308 6.01 -3.35 -1.42
C ASP A 308 7.07 -3.61 -2.52
N ILE A 309 7.95 -4.59 -2.33
CA ILE A 309 8.91 -5.02 -3.35
C ILE A 309 8.18 -5.58 -4.57
N SER A 310 7.16 -6.42 -4.34
CA SER A 310 6.36 -6.98 -5.42
C SER A 310 5.56 -5.91 -6.17
N ALA A 311 5.03 -4.90 -5.47
CA ALA A 311 4.37 -3.76 -6.10
C ALA A 311 5.34 -2.99 -7.02
N ALA A 312 6.56 -2.73 -6.54
CA ALA A 312 7.58 -2.05 -7.33
C ALA A 312 7.99 -2.88 -8.56
N GLU A 313 8.16 -4.20 -8.42
CA GLU A 313 8.46 -5.10 -9.53
C GLU A 313 7.34 -5.12 -10.58
N ARG A 314 6.06 -5.19 -10.16
CA ARG A 314 4.92 -5.10 -11.08
C ARG A 314 4.88 -3.76 -11.83
N ARG A 315 5.30 -2.65 -11.21
CA ARG A 315 5.44 -1.35 -11.89
C ARG A 315 6.54 -1.36 -12.94
N VAL A 316 7.66 -2.06 -12.71
CA VAL A 316 8.69 -2.26 -13.76
C VAL A 316 8.10 -3.03 -14.94
N ALA A 317 7.35 -4.11 -14.67
CA ALA A 317 6.68 -4.89 -15.72
C ALA A 317 5.67 -4.03 -16.50
N ALA A 318 4.93 -3.16 -15.83
CA ALA A 318 4.01 -2.20 -16.46
C ALA A 318 4.76 -1.21 -17.37
N ALA A 319 5.86 -0.64 -16.90
CA ALA A 319 6.68 0.28 -17.68
C ALA A 319 7.33 -0.40 -18.89
N ASN A 320 7.77 -1.67 -18.75
CA ASN A 320 8.26 -2.47 -19.88
C ASN A 320 7.18 -2.69 -20.96
N ALA A 321 5.94 -2.96 -20.54
CA ALA A 321 4.82 -3.07 -21.48
C ALA A 321 4.52 -1.71 -22.14
N GLN A 322 4.61 -0.61 -21.39
CA GLN A 322 4.41 0.75 -21.93
C GLN A 322 5.48 1.13 -22.95
N LEU A 323 6.73 0.67 -22.76
CA LEU A 323 7.79 0.81 -23.77
C LEU A 323 7.41 0.10 -25.08
N GLY A 324 6.75 -1.06 -25.00
CA GLY A 324 6.19 -1.74 -26.18
C GLY A 324 5.10 -0.92 -26.88
N VAL A 325 4.24 -0.24 -26.12
CA VAL A 325 3.23 0.70 -26.65
C VAL A 325 3.92 1.86 -27.39
N ALA A 326 4.93 2.48 -26.77
CA ALA A 326 5.69 3.59 -27.38
C ALA A 326 6.39 3.18 -28.68
N ARG A 327 7.02 2.00 -28.73
CA ARG A 327 7.65 1.46 -29.93
C ARG A 327 6.65 1.17 -31.05
N SER A 328 5.44 0.76 -30.70
CA SER A 328 4.39 0.50 -31.71
C SER A 328 3.92 1.77 -32.41
N ALA A 329 4.16 2.95 -31.87
CA ALA A 329 3.82 4.23 -32.51
C ALA A 329 4.60 4.53 -33.81
N TYR A 330 5.75 3.87 -34.01
CA TYR A 330 6.49 3.96 -35.27
C TYR A 330 5.84 3.20 -36.43
N PHE A 331 4.84 2.37 -36.15
CA PHE A 331 4.21 1.51 -37.15
C PHE A 331 2.76 1.93 -37.41
N PRO A 332 2.26 1.76 -38.67
CA PRO A 332 0.90 2.16 -39.01
C PRO A 332 -0.14 1.29 -38.32
N ASN A 333 -1.25 1.89 -37.86
CA ASN A 333 -2.40 1.17 -37.34
C ASN A 333 -3.34 0.76 -38.49
N LEU A 334 -3.87 -0.47 -38.39
CA LEU A 334 -4.91 -0.96 -39.30
C LEU A 334 -6.25 -0.96 -38.54
N THR A 335 -7.16 -0.10 -39.01
CA THR A 335 -8.51 0.01 -38.46
C THR A 335 -9.53 -0.50 -39.48
N LEU A 336 -10.39 -1.41 -39.05
CA LEU A 336 -11.56 -1.87 -39.80
C LEU A 336 -12.77 -1.08 -39.35
N SER A 337 -13.56 -0.60 -40.31
CA SER A 337 -14.81 0.12 -40.04
C SER A 337 -15.98 -0.51 -40.78
N ALA A 338 -17.14 -0.54 -40.14
CA ALA A 338 -18.39 -0.94 -40.78
C ALA A 338 -19.47 0.04 -40.32
N ASN A 339 -20.26 0.50 -41.29
CA ASN A 339 -21.41 1.33 -41.02
C ASN A 339 -22.65 0.66 -41.63
N LEU A 340 -23.72 0.58 -40.90
CA LEU A 340 -25.03 0.10 -41.35
C LEU A 340 -26.09 1.00 -40.76
N GLY A 341 -26.95 1.59 -41.61
CA GLY A 341 -27.94 2.50 -41.08
C GLY A 341 -29.04 2.89 -42.03
N LEU A 342 -29.72 3.94 -41.64
CA LEU A 342 -30.79 4.58 -42.39
C LEU A 342 -30.40 6.05 -42.61
N GLN A 343 -30.48 6.53 -43.83
CA GLN A 343 -30.23 7.93 -44.11
C GLN A 343 -31.20 8.42 -45.22
N THR A 344 -31.79 9.59 -45.02
CA THR A 344 -32.74 10.18 -45.97
C THR A 344 -32.80 11.69 -45.79
N SER A 345 -33.25 12.39 -46.84
CA SER A 345 -33.56 13.81 -46.75
C SER A 345 -35.03 14.10 -46.41
N THR A 346 -35.87 13.08 -46.19
CA THR A 346 -37.31 13.22 -45.97
C THR A 346 -37.74 12.41 -44.76
N ALA A 347 -38.28 13.03 -43.74
CA ALA A 347 -38.68 12.39 -42.47
C ALA A 347 -39.63 11.18 -42.69
N ALA A 348 -40.61 11.29 -43.59
CA ALA A 348 -41.58 10.24 -43.88
C ALA A 348 -40.96 8.97 -44.48
N LYS A 349 -39.75 9.04 -45.06
CA LYS A 349 -39.03 7.91 -45.62
C LYS A 349 -37.91 7.35 -44.69
N TRP A 350 -37.72 7.90 -43.51
CA TRP A 350 -36.58 7.55 -42.69
C TRP A 350 -36.48 6.07 -42.37
N PHE A 351 -37.59 5.42 -42.04
CA PHE A 351 -37.58 3.99 -41.70
C PHE A 351 -37.92 3.06 -42.87
N GLN A 352 -37.87 3.55 -44.12
CA GLN A 352 -38.14 2.74 -45.28
C GLN A 352 -36.87 1.97 -45.74
N THR A 353 -37.05 0.84 -46.41
CA THR A 353 -35.99 -0.01 -46.97
C THR A 353 -35.10 0.72 -47.98
N THR A 354 -35.64 1.72 -48.64
CA THR A 354 -34.96 2.58 -49.62
C THR A 354 -33.95 3.55 -49.00
N SER A 355 -34.06 3.77 -47.67
CA SER A 355 -33.15 4.65 -46.93
C SER A 355 -31.97 3.90 -46.30
N LYS A 356 -31.84 2.59 -46.53
CA LYS A 356 -30.71 1.79 -46.04
C LYS A 356 -29.41 2.22 -46.70
N LEU A 357 -28.38 2.36 -45.84
CA LEU A 357 -27.01 2.55 -46.25
C LEU A 357 -26.11 1.54 -45.59
N TRP A 358 -25.00 1.21 -46.17
CA TRP A 358 -23.95 0.43 -45.55
C TRP A 358 -22.59 0.77 -46.19
N SER A 359 -21.55 0.66 -45.42
CA SER A 359 -20.18 0.74 -45.85
C SER A 359 -19.29 -0.21 -45.07
N LEU A 360 -18.30 -0.77 -45.71
CA LEU A 360 -17.22 -1.53 -45.08
C LEU A 360 -15.92 -0.91 -45.58
N GLY A 361 -15.00 -0.65 -44.66
CA GLY A 361 -13.73 -0.03 -44.97
C GLY A 361 -12.58 -0.56 -44.10
N SER A 362 -11.39 -0.40 -44.62
CA SER A 362 -10.15 -0.59 -43.85
C SER A 362 -9.26 0.63 -44.11
N GLU A 363 -8.67 1.13 -43.03
CA GLU A 363 -7.76 2.26 -43.06
C GLU A 363 -6.42 1.87 -42.46
N LEU A 364 -5.34 2.09 -43.21
CA LEU A 364 -3.97 1.94 -42.75
C LEU A 364 -3.38 3.35 -42.57
N GLY A 365 -3.30 3.81 -41.34
CA GLY A 365 -2.82 5.15 -40.98
C GLY A 365 -1.55 5.11 -40.16
N GLY A 366 -0.59 5.98 -40.45
CA GLY A 366 0.65 6.11 -39.70
C GLY A 366 1.38 7.41 -39.97
N THR A 367 2.27 7.80 -39.08
CA THR A 367 3.10 9.00 -39.21
C THR A 367 4.27 8.70 -40.15
N VAL A 368 4.33 9.40 -41.28
CA VAL A 368 5.41 9.23 -42.29
C VAL A 368 6.58 10.17 -42.00
N PHE A 369 6.30 11.37 -41.53
CA PHE A 369 7.30 12.36 -41.21
C PHE A 369 6.97 13.06 -39.89
N ASP A 370 7.98 13.13 -39.03
CA ASP A 370 7.88 13.75 -37.70
C ASP A 370 9.26 14.29 -37.27
N ILE A 371 9.31 15.50 -36.78
CA ILE A 371 10.54 16.13 -36.31
C ILE A 371 10.77 15.77 -34.84
N GLY A 372 11.05 14.49 -34.55
CA GLY A 372 11.46 14.01 -33.20
C GLY A 372 10.31 13.68 -32.24
N GLY A 373 9.02 13.83 -32.59
CA GLY A 373 7.91 13.53 -31.70
C GLY A 373 7.85 12.05 -31.32
N LEU A 374 7.95 11.13 -32.29
CA LEU A 374 7.99 9.68 -32.04
C LEU A 374 9.23 9.26 -31.22
N GLN A 375 10.39 9.89 -31.50
CA GLN A 375 11.59 9.66 -30.71
C GLN A 375 11.38 10.12 -29.25
N GLY A 376 10.82 11.32 -29.04
CA GLY A 376 10.50 11.85 -27.71
C GLY A 376 9.57 10.93 -26.92
N ILE A 377 8.52 10.37 -27.54
CA ILE A 377 7.61 9.38 -26.92
C ILE A 377 8.38 8.13 -26.48
N ASN A 378 9.28 7.61 -27.32
CA ASN A 378 10.07 6.42 -26.98
C ASN A 378 11.10 6.71 -25.88
N ASP A 379 11.79 7.85 -25.93
CA ASP A 379 12.77 8.26 -24.92
C ASP A 379 12.09 8.52 -23.57
N GLN A 380 10.88 9.10 -23.55
CA GLN A 380 10.06 9.25 -22.35
C GLN A 380 9.72 7.87 -21.75
N ALA A 381 9.23 6.93 -22.55
CA ALA A 381 8.87 5.60 -22.07
C ALA A 381 10.10 4.83 -21.54
N LYS A 382 11.28 5.00 -22.17
CA LYS A 382 12.53 4.43 -21.72
C LYS A 382 12.97 5.03 -20.37
N ALA A 383 12.91 6.35 -20.23
CA ALA A 383 13.22 7.02 -18.96
C ALA A 383 12.29 6.58 -17.83
N GLN A 384 11.00 6.40 -18.11
CA GLN A 384 10.02 5.88 -17.13
C GLN A 384 10.33 4.42 -16.74
N TYR A 385 10.80 3.59 -17.68
CA TYR A 385 11.27 2.24 -17.35
C TYR A 385 12.52 2.27 -16.47
N ASP A 386 13.50 3.10 -16.80
CA ASP A 386 14.74 3.25 -16.02
C ASP A 386 14.43 3.77 -14.59
N GLU A 387 13.48 4.71 -14.46
CA GLU A 387 12.96 5.19 -13.17
C GLU A 387 12.32 4.05 -12.37
N ALA A 388 11.45 3.26 -12.99
CA ALA A 388 10.80 2.13 -12.32
C ALA A 388 11.82 1.09 -11.84
N VAL A 389 12.86 0.79 -12.62
CA VAL A 389 13.97 -0.10 -12.24
C VAL A 389 14.75 0.46 -11.04
N ALA A 390 15.04 1.76 -11.04
CA ALA A 390 15.74 2.42 -9.93
C ALA A 390 14.89 2.37 -8.65
N ASN A 391 13.59 2.65 -8.73
CA ASN A 391 12.66 2.58 -7.61
C ASN A 391 12.51 1.15 -7.05
N TYR A 392 12.48 0.13 -7.92
CA TYR A 392 12.50 -1.28 -7.50
C TYR A 392 13.77 -1.61 -6.72
N ARG A 393 14.95 -1.23 -7.23
CA ARG A 393 16.22 -1.47 -6.53
C ARG A 393 16.28 -0.74 -5.19
N LEU A 394 15.80 0.49 -5.15
CA LEU A 394 15.70 1.27 -3.91
C LEU A 394 14.80 0.57 -2.88
N SER A 395 13.64 0.09 -3.28
CA SER A 395 12.71 -0.65 -2.40
C SER A 395 13.38 -1.90 -1.80
N VAL A 396 14.16 -2.64 -2.60
CA VAL A 396 14.91 -3.81 -2.11
C VAL A 396 15.99 -3.40 -1.11
N LEU A 397 16.77 -2.37 -1.40
CA LEU A 397 17.84 -1.89 -0.49
C LEU A 397 17.27 -1.36 0.82
N THR A 398 16.19 -0.60 0.76
CA THR A 398 15.50 -0.08 1.95
C THR A 398 14.90 -1.23 2.79
N ALA A 399 14.43 -2.31 2.15
CA ALA A 399 13.97 -3.50 2.84
C ALA A 399 15.09 -4.18 3.61
N PHE A 400 16.26 -4.38 3.00
CA PHE A 400 17.45 -4.92 3.68
C PHE A 400 17.90 -4.02 4.83
N GLN A 401 17.98 -2.72 4.60
CA GLN A 401 18.31 -1.76 5.65
C GLN A 401 17.36 -1.89 6.84
N SER A 402 16.04 -1.89 6.61
CA SER A 402 15.03 -1.98 7.68
C SER A 402 15.20 -3.26 8.51
N VAL A 403 15.50 -4.39 7.89
CA VAL A 403 15.70 -5.64 8.61
C VAL A 403 17.00 -5.60 9.42
N GLU A 404 18.12 -5.16 8.83
CA GLU A 404 19.42 -5.03 9.53
C GLU A 404 19.33 -4.11 10.73
N ASP A 405 18.70 -2.92 10.56
CA ASP A 405 18.56 -1.94 11.64
C ASP A 405 17.75 -2.51 12.81
N ASN A 406 16.65 -3.23 12.52
CA ASN A 406 15.81 -3.80 13.57
C ASN A 406 16.43 -5.05 14.22
N LEU A 407 17.15 -5.88 13.47
CA LEU A 407 17.91 -6.99 14.04
C LEU A 407 18.96 -6.49 15.03
N ASN A 408 19.75 -5.49 14.64
CA ASN A 408 20.72 -4.86 15.52
C ASN A 408 20.07 -4.19 16.74
N ALA A 409 18.94 -3.47 16.52
CA ALA A 409 18.22 -2.82 17.61
C ALA A 409 17.73 -3.83 18.66
N ILE A 410 17.15 -4.97 18.25
CA ILE A 410 16.68 -6.01 19.16
C ILE A 410 17.84 -6.59 19.99
N GLN A 411 19.00 -6.83 19.36
CA GLN A 411 20.17 -7.35 20.04
C GLN A 411 20.69 -6.36 21.10
N VAL A 412 20.85 -5.09 20.73
CA VAL A 412 21.32 -4.05 21.63
C VAL A 412 20.33 -3.84 22.79
N LEU A 413 19.04 -3.72 22.48
CA LEU A 413 17.97 -3.49 23.47
C LEU A 413 17.79 -4.68 24.44
N SER A 414 18.01 -5.91 23.98
CA SER A 414 18.01 -7.09 24.85
C SER A 414 19.11 -7.00 25.93
N ASN A 415 20.33 -6.60 25.55
CA ASN A 415 21.42 -6.41 26.49
C ASN A 415 21.17 -5.20 27.40
N GLU A 416 20.70 -4.08 26.83
CA GLU A 416 20.37 -2.86 27.57
C GLU A 416 19.28 -3.13 28.64
N THR A 417 18.25 -3.93 28.31
CA THR A 417 17.20 -4.34 29.24
C THR A 417 17.78 -5.03 30.47
N ARG A 418 18.72 -5.96 30.28
CA ARG A 418 19.39 -6.69 31.38
C ARG A 418 20.20 -5.76 32.28
N LEU A 419 20.97 -4.83 31.69
CA LEU A 419 21.77 -3.86 32.43
C LEU A 419 20.88 -2.87 33.20
N GLN A 420 19.82 -2.39 32.57
CA GLN A 420 18.89 -1.44 33.18
C GLN A 420 18.10 -2.07 34.33
N GLN A 421 17.74 -3.36 34.26
CA GLN A 421 17.13 -4.07 35.38
C GLN A 421 18.05 -4.09 36.62
N THR A 422 19.35 -4.31 36.42
CA THR A 422 20.32 -4.24 37.52
C THR A 422 20.39 -2.83 38.14
N THR A 423 20.33 -1.80 37.25
CA THR A 423 20.28 -0.38 37.70
C THR A 423 19.04 -0.10 38.56
N VAL A 424 17.85 -0.57 38.12
CA VAL A 424 16.60 -0.42 38.94
C VAL A 424 16.71 -1.10 40.27
N LEU A 425 17.25 -2.32 40.34
CA LEU A 425 17.45 -3.05 41.60
C LEU A 425 18.40 -2.32 42.54
N SER A 426 19.52 -1.81 42.03
CA SER A 426 20.51 -1.04 42.81
C SER A 426 19.93 0.29 43.31
N ALA A 427 19.19 1.01 42.46
CA ALA A 427 18.53 2.26 42.84
C ALA A 427 17.46 2.03 43.94
N LYS A 428 16.67 0.95 43.81
CA LYS A 428 15.69 0.56 44.80
C LYS A 428 16.35 0.25 46.15
N HIS A 429 17.42 -0.52 46.16
CA HIS A 429 18.19 -0.83 47.36
C HIS A 429 18.74 0.44 48.02
N THR A 430 19.25 1.37 47.22
CA THR A 430 19.74 2.68 47.71
C THR A 430 18.59 3.46 48.43
N LEU A 431 17.43 3.51 47.77
CA LEU A 431 16.25 4.16 48.36
C LEU A 431 15.83 3.51 49.69
N ASP A 432 15.76 2.18 49.77
CA ASP A 432 15.38 1.43 50.97
C ASP A 432 16.35 1.72 52.13
N LEU A 433 17.65 1.82 51.84
CA LEU A 433 18.66 2.20 52.84
C LEU A 433 18.51 3.67 53.27
N SER A 434 18.33 4.60 52.33
CA SER A 434 18.16 6.04 52.63
C SER A 434 16.90 6.29 53.47
N LEU A 435 15.79 5.63 53.11
CA LEU A 435 14.55 5.70 53.89
C LEU A 435 14.72 5.18 55.35
N THR A 436 15.47 4.09 55.53
CA THR A 436 15.74 3.51 56.84
C THR A 436 16.55 4.48 57.69
N ARG A 437 17.61 5.09 57.14
CA ARG A 437 18.47 6.08 57.81
C ARG A 437 17.71 7.37 58.15
N PHE A 438 16.87 7.86 57.23
CA PHE A 438 16.04 9.04 57.45
C PHE A 438 15.02 8.82 58.57
N LYS A 439 14.33 7.67 58.59
CA LYS A 439 13.42 7.29 59.71
C LYS A 439 14.12 7.17 61.05
N ALA A 440 15.41 6.82 61.05
CA ALA A 440 16.24 6.77 62.27
C ALA A 440 16.82 8.15 62.64
N GLY A 441 16.53 9.23 61.89
CA GLY A 441 17.05 10.58 62.16
C GLY A 441 18.56 10.73 61.87
N ILE A 442 19.14 9.83 61.08
CA ILE A 442 20.59 9.81 60.79
C ILE A 442 20.87 10.56 59.48
N ASP A 443 19.89 10.72 58.61
CA ASP A 443 20.02 11.31 57.29
C ASP A 443 18.94 12.37 57.03
N SER A 444 19.16 13.25 56.02
CA SER A 444 18.20 14.32 55.66
C SER A 444 17.19 13.85 54.61
N SER A 445 16.05 14.56 54.54
CA SER A 445 15.01 14.37 53.51
C SER A 445 15.56 14.51 52.06
N LEU A 446 16.61 15.33 51.87
CA LEU A 446 17.27 15.55 50.59
C LEU A 446 17.90 14.27 50.02
N HIS A 447 18.57 13.46 50.88
CA HIS A 447 19.19 12.20 50.47
C HIS A 447 18.13 11.18 50.00
N VAL A 448 16.98 11.10 50.71
CA VAL A 448 15.86 10.24 50.33
C VAL A 448 15.25 10.71 49.00
N SER A 449 15.04 12.02 48.87
CA SER A 449 14.49 12.61 47.64
C SER A 449 15.40 12.36 46.40
N THR A 450 16.73 12.42 46.59
CA THR A 450 17.72 12.12 45.55
C THR A 450 17.66 10.63 45.17
N ALA A 451 17.58 9.74 46.15
CA ALA A 451 17.45 8.29 45.92
C ALA A 451 16.13 7.94 45.21
N GLU A 452 15.00 8.56 45.59
CA GLU A 452 13.69 8.40 44.96
C GLU A 452 13.72 8.85 43.50
N ASN A 453 14.27 10.04 43.22
CA ASN A 453 14.42 10.55 41.85
C ASN A 453 15.31 9.64 40.99
N THR A 454 16.36 9.08 41.58
CA THR A 454 17.25 8.11 40.92
C THR A 454 16.48 6.84 40.53
N LEU A 455 15.65 6.32 41.44
CA LEU A 455 14.79 5.16 41.19
C LEU A 455 13.72 5.45 40.16
N LEU A 456 13.06 6.61 40.22
CA LEU A 456 12.07 7.05 39.24
C LEU A 456 12.69 7.09 37.84
N THR A 457 13.84 7.75 37.67
CA THR A 457 14.56 7.86 36.40
C THR A 457 14.97 6.47 35.89
N ALA A 458 15.46 5.60 36.76
CA ALA A 458 15.85 4.24 36.40
C ALA A 458 14.67 3.39 35.92
N ARG A 459 13.50 3.48 36.58
CA ARG A 459 12.27 2.80 36.22
C ARG A 459 11.72 3.32 34.86
N GLN A 460 11.72 4.64 34.65
CA GLN A 460 11.30 5.25 33.39
C GLN A 460 12.19 4.79 32.25
N ALA A 461 13.52 4.78 32.44
CA ALA A 461 14.46 4.29 31.42
C ALA A 461 14.22 2.81 31.10
N ALA A 462 13.97 1.96 32.11
CA ALA A 462 13.65 0.54 31.90
C ALA A 462 12.36 0.36 31.08
N LEU A 463 11.34 1.15 31.37
CA LEU A 463 10.06 1.13 30.64
C LEU A 463 10.25 1.56 29.17
N GLN A 464 11.00 2.64 28.93
CA GLN A 464 11.31 3.13 27.59
C GLN A 464 12.12 2.10 26.76
N ILE A 465 13.10 1.45 27.36
CA ILE A 465 13.87 0.37 26.72
C ILE A 465 12.94 -0.78 26.33
N LYS A 466 12.04 -1.21 27.24
CA LYS A 466 11.05 -2.26 26.96
C LYS A 466 10.14 -1.88 25.82
N LEU A 467 9.62 -0.64 25.78
CA LEU A 467 8.77 -0.15 24.70
C LEU A 467 9.52 -0.14 23.36
N ARG A 468 10.73 0.43 23.30
CA ARG A 468 11.59 0.43 22.11
C ARG A 468 11.87 -1.00 21.60
N HIS A 469 12.07 -1.95 22.51
CA HIS A 469 12.31 -3.35 22.16
C HIS A 469 11.08 -3.98 21.49
N ILE A 470 9.86 -3.72 22.00
CA ILE A 470 8.61 -4.15 21.38
C ILE A 470 8.45 -3.50 19.99
N GLN A 471 8.67 -2.19 19.89
CA GLN A 471 8.58 -1.46 18.61
C GLN A 471 9.57 -1.99 17.57
N ALA A 472 10.81 -2.29 17.97
CA ALA A 472 11.80 -2.91 17.08
C ALA A 472 11.35 -4.32 16.64
N SER A 473 10.71 -5.09 17.52
CA SER A 473 10.18 -6.41 17.17
C SER A 473 9.02 -6.31 16.17
N ILE A 474 8.10 -5.34 16.33
CA ILE A 474 7.03 -5.05 15.37
C ILE A 474 7.62 -4.64 14.02
N ALA A 475 8.57 -3.70 14.02
CA ALA A 475 9.23 -3.22 12.82
C ALA A 475 9.99 -4.35 12.09
N LEU A 476 10.59 -5.30 12.82
CA LEU A 476 11.19 -6.48 12.23
C LEU A 476 10.15 -7.38 11.54
N VAL A 477 9.00 -7.63 12.16
CA VAL A 477 7.90 -8.41 11.54
C VAL A 477 7.43 -7.75 10.24
N VAL A 478 7.23 -6.43 10.26
CA VAL A 478 6.90 -5.65 9.05
C VAL A 478 8.02 -5.75 8.01
N GLY A 479 9.26 -5.60 8.45
CA GLY A 479 10.45 -5.73 7.60
C GLY A 479 10.54 -7.10 6.92
N LEU A 480 10.11 -8.17 7.59
CA LEU A 480 10.06 -9.54 7.07
C LEU A 480 8.81 -9.84 6.22
N GLY A 481 7.89 -8.88 6.07
CA GLY A 481 6.71 -8.99 5.21
C GLY A 481 5.44 -9.49 5.89
N GLY A 482 5.38 -9.64 7.22
CA GLY A 482 4.16 -9.90 8.00
C GLY A 482 3.39 -11.18 7.65
N GLY A 483 4.04 -12.16 7.00
CA GLY A 483 3.40 -13.42 6.60
C GLY A 483 2.75 -13.42 5.20
N TRP A 484 2.89 -12.35 4.41
CA TRP A 484 2.43 -12.29 3.03
C TRP A 484 3.36 -13.08 2.07
N SER A 485 2.85 -13.45 0.89
CA SER A 485 3.61 -14.15 -0.16
C SER A 485 3.24 -13.61 -1.54
N VAL A 486 4.18 -13.65 -2.48
CA VAL A 486 3.95 -13.30 -3.91
C VAL A 486 2.81 -14.13 -4.52
N SER A 487 2.56 -15.34 -4.01
CA SER A 487 1.42 -16.16 -4.44
C SER A 487 0.05 -15.55 -4.14
N ASP A 488 -0.02 -14.54 -3.28
CA ASP A 488 -1.25 -13.84 -2.91
C ASP A 488 -1.59 -12.70 -3.90
N ILE A 489 -0.71 -12.40 -4.88
CA ILE A 489 -1.01 -11.46 -5.96
C ILE A 489 -2.05 -12.09 -6.90
N PRO A 490 -3.13 -11.36 -7.23
CA PRO A 490 -4.11 -11.86 -8.20
C PRO A 490 -3.45 -12.07 -9.57
N THR A 491 -3.77 -13.21 -10.19
CA THR A 491 -3.28 -13.54 -11.53
C THR A 491 -3.89 -12.62 -12.60
N ARG A 492 -3.35 -12.65 -13.82
CA ARG A 492 -3.95 -11.93 -14.94
C ARG A 492 -5.42 -12.31 -15.16
N SER A 493 -5.74 -13.60 -15.03
CA SER A 493 -7.13 -14.11 -15.18
C SER A 493 -8.06 -13.54 -14.10
N ASP A 494 -7.59 -13.41 -12.86
CA ASP A 494 -8.40 -12.87 -11.77
C ASP A 494 -8.70 -11.38 -11.95
N ILE A 495 -7.73 -10.62 -12.46
CA ILE A 495 -7.89 -9.19 -12.73
C ILE A 495 -8.86 -8.94 -13.87
N VAL A 496 -8.75 -9.70 -14.99
CA VAL A 496 -9.55 -9.47 -16.18
C VAL A 496 -10.84 -10.30 -16.25
N SER A 497 -11.14 -11.14 -15.24
CA SER A 497 -12.41 -11.85 -15.16
C SER A 497 -13.55 -10.86 -14.82
N SER A 498 -14.69 -11.01 -15.47
CA SER A 498 -15.88 -10.19 -15.20
C SER A 498 -16.59 -10.54 -13.88
N LYS A 499 -16.17 -11.63 -13.21
CA LYS A 499 -16.71 -12.00 -11.90
C LYS A 499 -16.01 -11.19 -10.82
N PRO A 500 -16.73 -10.47 -9.95
CA PRO A 500 -16.15 -9.92 -8.75
C PRO A 500 -15.60 -11.09 -7.91
N SER A 501 -14.32 -11.08 -7.61
CA SER A 501 -13.78 -11.94 -6.54
C SER A 501 -14.36 -11.38 -5.23
N LEU A 502 -15.25 -12.13 -4.63
CA LEU A 502 -15.75 -11.92 -3.28
C LEU A 502 -14.63 -12.15 -2.25
#